data_78f14a1cf970b5cb59dc8d3906693e8c
#
_entry.id   78f14a1cf970b5cb59dc8d3906693e8c
#
_cell.length_a   1.000
_cell.length_b   1.000
_cell.length_c   1.000
_cell.angle_alpha   90.00
_cell.angle_beta   90.00
_cell.angle_gamma   90.00
#
_symmetry.space_group_name_H-M   'P 1'
#
loop_
_entity.id
_entity.type
_entity.pdbx_description
1 polymer ?
#
loop_
_entity_poly.entity_id
_entity_poly.type
_entity_poly.pdbx_seq_one_letter_code
_entity_poly.pdbx_strand_id
1 'polypeptide(L)'
;MSERVFEGEDDARELEPSTNGSNGQLDAAAEDDEPTAADLYDEGGVVTAGLLVAPPEHGAEDAVRLYLRSIGRVPLLTREDEVRLAKRIEQNDMAAKNSLIEANLRLVVSIAKRYTGRGLTLLDLIQEGNLGLIRAVEKFDWRRGFKFSTYATWWIRQAITRALADQSRTIRIPVHMVERMNRVARAKRALIQKNNREPTPEEIGELVEMPAKKVEEILKLGQEPVSLEAPVGGEDGDASLGDFIEDAATDRPLEIVANRIRDADLQKVLDSLPWRERRVIELRYGLGDKGPMTLEDIGQEVGVTRERVRQIESKTLAMLKSSGGADRLAGTADEA
;
A
#
# COMPACT_ATOMS: atom_id res chain seq x y z
N MET A 1 45.44 25.22 5.55
CA MET A 1 45.77 24.13 4.61
C MET A 1 44.87 22.97 5.00
N SER A 2 43.97 22.83 4.31
CA SER A 2 43.22 22.23 3.28
C SER A 2 41.88 21.69 3.83
N GLU A 3 40.88 22.42 3.52
CA GLU A 3 39.48 21.99 3.49
C GLU A 3 39.35 20.86 2.46
N ARG A 4 38.55 19.80 2.80
CA ARG A 4 37.90 18.94 1.80
C ARG A 4 36.42 18.95 2.04
N VAL A 5 35.77 19.73 1.21
CA VAL A 5 34.35 19.71 0.91
C VAL A 5 34.07 18.40 0.17
N PHE A 6 33.10 17.62 0.64
CA PHE A 6 32.51 16.52 -0.11
C PHE A 6 31.20 17.04 -0.74
N GLU A 7 31.30 17.43 -1.99
CA GLU A 7 30.18 17.58 -2.91
C GLU A 7 29.80 16.19 -3.41
N GLY A 8 28.57 15.76 -3.12
CA GLY A 8 27.95 14.59 -3.72
C GLY A 8 27.13 15.04 -4.92
N GLU A 9 27.64 14.78 -6.13
CA GLU A 9 26.91 14.97 -7.38
C GLU A 9 25.86 13.86 -7.53
N ASP A 10 24.61 14.28 -7.71
CA ASP A 10 23.48 13.49 -8.18
C ASP A 10 23.73 13.09 -9.64
N ASP A 11 24.08 11.84 -9.88
CA ASP A 11 24.22 11.26 -11.22
C ASP A 11 22.89 10.61 -11.65
N ALA A 12 21.95 11.46 -12.07
CA ALA A 12 20.72 11.03 -12.75
C ALA A 12 21.07 10.65 -14.20
N ARG A 13 21.53 9.41 -14.41
CA ARG A 13 21.68 8.86 -15.76
C ARG A 13 20.32 8.47 -16.32
N GLU A 14 19.79 9.30 -17.20
CA GLU A 14 18.79 8.95 -18.19
C GLU A 14 19.30 7.78 -19.05
N LEU A 15 18.66 6.62 -18.91
CA LEU A 15 18.85 5.50 -19.83
C LEU A 15 17.99 5.73 -21.07
N GLU A 16 18.59 6.31 -22.10
CA GLU A 16 18.03 6.26 -23.45
C GLU A 16 18.00 4.80 -23.96
N PRO A 17 16.91 4.36 -24.63
CA PRO A 17 16.87 3.03 -25.23
C PRO A 17 17.69 3.02 -26.52
N SER A 18 18.75 2.23 -26.52
CA SER A 18 19.56 1.88 -27.68
C SER A 18 18.68 1.33 -28.83
N THR A 19 18.59 2.11 -29.89
CA THR A 19 18.07 1.65 -31.19
C THR A 19 19.11 0.79 -31.88
N ASN A 20 18.95 -0.53 -31.78
CA ASN A 20 19.66 -1.43 -32.67
C ASN A 20 18.65 -2.13 -33.57
N GLY A 21 18.68 -1.77 -34.84
CA GLY A 21 17.83 -2.37 -35.87
C GLY A 21 18.24 -3.81 -36.15
N SER A 22 17.27 -4.70 -36.02
CA SER A 22 17.25 -5.94 -36.82
C SER A 22 15.81 -6.20 -37.25
N ASN A 23 15.58 -6.12 -38.54
CA ASN A 23 14.41 -6.67 -39.21
C ASN A 23 14.31 -8.16 -38.85
N GLY A 24 13.40 -8.48 -37.92
CA GLY A 24 12.97 -9.84 -37.62
C GLY A 24 11.48 -9.92 -37.89
N GLN A 25 11.15 -10.72 -38.87
CA GLN A 25 9.85 -11.25 -39.21
C GLN A 25 9.13 -11.62 -37.90
N LEU A 26 8.05 -10.93 -37.58
CA LEU A 26 7.17 -11.30 -36.45
C LEU A 26 6.40 -12.54 -36.93
N ASP A 27 6.91 -13.70 -36.57
CA ASP A 27 6.26 -14.98 -36.77
C ASP A 27 4.89 -14.96 -36.05
N ALA A 28 3.88 -15.36 -36.84
CA ALA A 28 2.48 -15.51 -36.39
C ALA A 28 2.26 -16.73 -35.45
N ALA A 29 3.32 -17.19 -34.76
CA ALA A 29 3.31 -18.40 -33.92
C ALA A 29 3.40 -18.09 -32.40
N ALA A 30 3.30 -16.82 -32.00
CA ALA A 30 3.33 -16.44 -30.59
C ALA A 30 1.94 -16.12 -29.98
N GLU A 31 0.85 -16.57 -30.62
CA GLU A 31 -0.52 -16.37 -30.12
C GLU A 31 -0.95 -17.38 -29.04
N ASP A 32 -0.20 -18.45 -28.81
CA ASP A 32 -0.64 -19.58 -27.96
C ASP A 32 -0.01 -19.62 -26.57
N ASP A 33 0.92 -18.71 -26.21
CA ASP A 33 1.64 -18.77 -24.92
C ASP A 33 1.55 -17.49 -24.05
N GLU A 34 0.78 -16.48 -24.46
CA GLU A 34 0.38 -15.44 -23.51
C GLU A 34 -0.75 -16.00 -22.65
N PRO A 35 -0.56 -16.10 -21.31
CA PRO A 35 -1.64 -16.50 -20.43
C PRO A 35 -2.80 -15.54 -20.65
N THR A 36 -3.91 -16.04 -21.19
CA THR A 36 -5.10 -15.24 -21.38
C THR A 36 -5.49 -14.64 -20.02
N ALA A 37 -6.12 -13.46 -19.98
CA ALA A 37 -6.57 -12.91 -18.69
C ALA A 37 -7.63 -13.81 -18.01
N ALA A 38 -8.17 -14.79 -18.73
CA ALA A 38 -8.91 -15.90 -18.17
C ALA A 38 -8.00 -16.84 -17.36
N ASP A 39 -6.77 -17.10 -17.82
CA ASP A 39 -5.77 -17.92 -17.11
C ASP A 39 -5.14 -17.18 -15.93
N LEU A 40 -5.08 -15.84 -15.99
CA LEU A 40 -4.68 -15.01 -14.83
C LEU A 40 -5.78 -14.94 -13.77
N TYR A 41 -7.01 -15.13 -14.17
CA TYR A 41 -8.19 -15.06 -13.32
C TYR A 41 -9.15 -16.17 -13.76
N ASP A 42 -8.74 -17.43 -13.53
CA ASP A 42 -9.64 -18.58 -13.67
C ASP A 42 -10.93 -18.31 -12.88
N GLU A 43 -12.06 -18.79 -13.38
CA GLU A 43 -13.42 -18.59 -12.83
C GLU A 43 -13.61 -19.07 -11.38
N GLY A 44 -12.57 -19.68 -10.79
CA GLY A 44 -12.46 -19.91 -9.36
C GLY A 44 -12.02 -18.64 -8.66
N GLY A 45 -12.90 -17.66 -8.49
CA GLY A 45 -12.66 -16.50 -7.64
C GLY A 45 -12.03 -16.92 -6.33
N VAL A 46 -11.07 -16.12 -5.82
CA VAL A 46 -10.80 -16.14 -4.39
C VAL A 46 -12.18 -16.09 -3.75
N VAL A 47 -12.59 -17.20 -3.16
CA VAL A 47 -13.71 -17.19 -2.25
C VAL A 47 -13.20 -16.34 -1.11
N THR A 48 -13.39 -15.02 -1.22
CA THR A 48 -13.43 -14.16 -0.06
C THR A 48 -14.52 -14.77 0.78
N ALA A 49 -14.09 -15.48 1.81
CA ALA A 49 -15.00 -16.05 2.79
C ALA A 49 -15.89 -14.91 3.26
N GLY A 50 -17.13 -14.90 2.73
CA GLY A 50 -18.27 -14.24 3.32
C GLY A 50 -18.05 -12.85 3.90
N LEU A 51 -17.44 -11.89 3.21
CA LEU A 51 -17.82 -10.53 3.46
C LEU A 51 -19.12 -10.32 2.68
N LEU A 52 -20.22 -10.34 3.41
CA LEU A 52 -21.50 -9.77 2.98
C LEU A 52 -21.20 -8.29 2.68
N VAL A 53 -20.77 -8.03 1.43
CA VAL A 53 -20.87 -6.69 0.89
C VAL A 53 -22.36 -6.39 0.98
N ALA A 54 -22.71 -5.46 1.84
CA ALA A 54 -24.07 -4.96 1.96
C ALA A 54 -24.61 -4.72 0.55
N PRO A 55 -25.85 -5.08 0.24
CA PRO A 55 -26.40 -4.84 -1.08
C PRO A 55 -26.19 -3.37 -1.40
N PRO A 56 -25.69 -3.01 -2.61
CA PRO A 56 -25.39 -1.63 -2.97
C PRO A 56 -26.64 -0.80 -2.67
N GLU A 57 -26.43 0.26 -1.91
CA GLU A 57 -27.49 1.21 -1.61
C GLU A 57 -28.25 1.54 -2.91
N HIS A 58 -29.57 1.63 -2.86
CA HIS A 58 -30.48 1.76 -4.00
C HIS A 58 -30.06 2.79 -5.06
N GLY A 59 -29.24 3.80 -4.68
CA GLY A 59 -28.69 4.80 -5.58
C GLY A 59 -27.62 4.33 -6.55
N ALA A 60 -26.82 3.30 -6.21
CA ALA A 60 -25.74 2.81 -7.08
C ALA A 60 -26.29 1.97 -8.26
N GLU A 61 -27.38 1.21 -8.05
CA GLU A 61 -28.05 0.49 -9.14
C GLU A 61 -28.66 1.44 -10.16
N ASP A 62 -29.21 2.57 -9.73
CA ASP A 62 -29.76 3.57 -10.62
C ASP A 62 -28.67 4.25 -11.48
N ALA A 63 -27.50 4.52 -10.91
CA ALA A 63 -26.36 5.09 -11.66
C ALA A 63 -25.85 4.13 -12.74
N VAL A 64 -25.70 2.84 -12.44
CA VAL A 64 -25.31 1.81 -13.42
C VAL A 64 -26.35 1.71 -14.54
N ARG A 65 -27.65 1.65 -14.22
CA ARG A 65 -28.74 1.58 -15.20
C ARG A 65 -28.75 2.80 -16.10
N LEU A 66 -28.57 3.98 -15.53
CA LEU A 66 -28.55 5.25 -16.27
C LEU A 66 -27.38 5.31 -17.24
N TYR A 67 -26.19 4.90 -16.81
CA TYR A 67 -25.02 4.78 -17.66
C TYR A 67 -25.25 3.76 -18.80
N LEU A 68 -25.70 2.54 -18.50
CA LEU A 68 -25.97 1.51 -19.51
C LEU A 68 -27.02 1.96 -20.54
N ARG A 69 -28.02 2.71 -20.11
CA ARG A 69 -29.05 3.29 -20.99
C ARG A 69 -28.45 4.37 -21.90
N SER A 70 -27.52 5.18 -21.40
CA SER A 70 -26.89 6.26 -22.20
C SER A 70 -26.00 5.67 -23.30
N ILE A 71 -25.14 4.70 -22.99
CA ILE A 71 -24.26 4.06 -23.97
C ILE A 71 -25.01 3.21 -25.00
N GLY A 72 -26.21 2.71 -24.63
CA GLY A 72 -27.06 1.91 -25.53
C GLY A 72 -27.67 2.72 -26.67
N ARG A 73 -27.69 4.06 -26.57
CA ARG A 73 -28.27 4.94 -27.62
C ARG A 73 -27.34 5.11 -28.83
N VAL A 74 -26.04 4.90 -28.64
CA VAL A 74 -25.06 5.07 -29.71
C VAL A 74 -25.05 3.82 -30.59
N PRO A 75 -25.21 3.94 -31.93
CA PRO A 75 -25.18 2.81 -32.83
C PRO A 75 -23.77 2.19 -32.91
N LEU A 76 -23.71 0.90 -33.18
CA LEU A 76 -22.45 0.21 -33.44
C LEU A 76 -21.86 0.64 -34.78
N LEU A 77 -20.54 0.75 -34.86
CA LEU A 77 -19.84 1.11 -36.08
C LEU A 77 -19.62 -0.11 -36.99
N THR A 78 -19.66 0.14 -38.29
CA THR A 78 -19.19 -0.82 -39.28
C THR A 78 -17.66 -0.72 -39.42
N ARG A 79 -17.02 -1.74 -40.02
CA ARG A 79 -15.57 -1.72 -40.30
C ARG A 79 -15.16 -0.48 -41.15
N GLU A 80 -16.01 -0.11 -42.08
CA GLU A 80 -15.77 1.06 -42.96
C GLU A 80 -15.82 2.37 -42.16
N ASP A 81 -16.73 2.45 -41.20
CA ASP A 81 -16.84 3.59 -40.30
C ASP A 81 -15.63 3.70 -39.36
N GLU A 82 -15.15 2.58 -38.81
CA GLU A 82 -13.92 2.53 -38.00
C GLU A 82 -12.73 3.12 -38.77
N VAL A 83 -12.52 2.69 -40.01
CA VAL A 83 -11.43 3.19 -40.86
C VAL A 83 -11.63 4.67 -41.22
N ARG A 84 -12.86 5.08 -41.50
CA ARG A 84 -13.16 6.50 -41.79
C ARG A 84 -12.88 7.42 -40.63
N LEU A 85 -13.31 7.01 -39.42
CA LEU A 85 -13.04 7.76 -38.19
C LEU A 85 -11.55 7.77 -37.85
N ALA A 86 -10.85 6.63 -37.99
CA ALA A 86 -9.42 6.53 -37.72
C ALA A 86 -8.59 7.49 -38.60
N LYS A 87 -8.94 7.61 -39.89
CA LYS A 87 -8.30 8.59 -40.79
C LYS A 87 -8.52 10.05 -40.35
N ARG A 88 -9.69 10.39 -39.82
CA ARG A 88 -9.98 11.72 -39.27
C ARG A 88 -9.24 11.99 -37.97
N ILE A 89 -9.08 10.96 -37.15
CA ILE A 89 -8.30 11.04 -35.89
C ILE A 89 -6.82 11.35 -36.17
N GLU A 90 -6.23 10.76 -37.22
CA GLU A 90 -4.88 11.12 -37.66
C GLU A 90 -4.75 12.62 -38.05
N GLN A 91 -5.85 13.28 -38.43
CA GLN A 91 -5.92 14.72 -38.70
C GLN A 91 -6.24 15.56 -37.45
N ASN A 92 -6.14 14.96 -36.24
CA ASN A 92 -6.48 15.57 -34.95
C ASN A 92 -7.96 16.00 -34.79
N ASP A 93 -8.89 15.30 -35.46
CA ASP A 93 -10.31 15.55 -35.30
C ASP A 93 -10.85 14.96 -34.00
N MET A 94 -11.06 15.81 -33.00
CA MET A 94 -11.57 15.42 -31.67
C MET A 94 -13.01 14.90 -31.72
N ALA A 95 -13.85 15.37 -32.66
CA ALA A 95 -15.22 14.88 -32.80
C ALA A 95 -15.22 13.43 -33.31
N ALA A 96 -14.34 13.09 -34.25
CA ALA A 96 -14.15 11.72 -34.71
C ALA A 96 -13.63 10.80 -33.61
N LYS A 97 -12.69 11.29 -32.78
CA LYS A 97 -12.16 10.55 -31.61
C LYS A 97 -13.28 10.23 -30.62
N ASN A 98 -14.07 11.22 -30.23
CA ASN A 98 -15.19 11.02 -29.32
C ASN A 98 -16.22 10.05 -29.87
N SER A 99 -16.58 10.15 -31.17
CA SER A 99 -17.52 9.23 -31.82
C SER A 99 -17.02 7.78 -31.80
N LEU A 100 -15.72 7.55 -32.05
CA LEU A 100 -15.13 6.21 -32.00
C LEU A 100 -15.13 5.65 -30.56
N ILE A 101 -14.83 6.48 -29.55
CA ILE A 101 -14.88 6.08 -28.14
C ILE A 101 -16.31 5.72 -27.72
N GLU A 102 -17.28 6.62 -27.97
CA GLU A 102 -18.67 6.45 -27.54
C GLU A 102 -19.30 5.16 -28.12
N ALA A 103 -19.06 4.88 -29.40
CA ALA A 103 -19.57 3.69 -30.06
C ALA A 103 -18.99 2.38 -29.47
N ASN A 104 -17.81 2.44 -28.80
CA ASN A 104 -17.14 1.27 -28.24
C ASN A 104 -17.26 1.14 -26.72
N LEU A 105 -17.98 2.01 -26.02
CA LEU A 105 -18.22 1.91 -24.56
C LEU A 105 -18.88 0.58 -24.16
N ARG A 106 -19.74 0.03 -25.02
CA ARG A 106 -20.39 -1.25 -24.80
C ARG A 106 -19.39 -2.41 -24.75
N LEU A 107 -18.29 -2.32 -25.52
CA LEU A 107 -17.19 -3.30 -25.47
C LEU A 107 -16.52 -3.27 -24.09
N VAL A 108 -16.23 -2.07 -23.55
CA VAL A 108 -15.64 -1.93 -22.20
C VAL A 108 -16.51 -2.61 -21.15
N VAL A 109 -17.83 -2.37 -21.15
CA VAL A 109 -18.75 -2.99 -20.19
C VAL A 109 -18.74 -4.52 -20.30
N SER A 110 -18.70 -5.07 -21.54
CA SER A 110 -18.66 -6.52 -21.73
C SER A 110 -17.41 -7.17 -21.16
N ILE A 111 -16.27 -6.47 -21.18
CA ILE A 111 -15.02 -6.91 -20.60
C ILE A 111 -15.04 -6.71 -19.07
N ALA A 112 -15.43 -5.53 -18.59
CA ALA A 112 -15.45 -5.18 -17.16
C ALA A 112 -16.32 -6.13 -16.33
N LYS A 113 -17.46 -6.60 -16.86
CA LYS A 113 -18.35 -7.58 -16.20
C LYS A 113 -17.63 -8.85 -15.73
N ARG A 114 -16.58 -9.28 -16.42
CA ARG A 114 -15.81 -10.48 -16.04
C ARG A 114 -14.89 -10.27 -14.86
N TYR A 115 -14.69 -9.02 -14.44
CA TYR A 115 -13.79 -8.64 -13.35
C TYR A 115 -14.54 -8.15 -12.10
N THR A 116 -15.86 -8.24 -12.06
CA THR A 116 -16.67 -7.90 -10.88
C THR A 116 -16.37 -8.80 -9.69
N GLY A 117 -16.57 -8.28 -8.47
CA GLY A 117 -16.35 -9.05 -7.24
C GLY A 117 -14.87 -9.20 -6.83
N ARG A 118 -13.97 -8.38 -7.36
CA ARG A 118 -12.52 -8.44 -7.11
C ARG A 118 -11.96 -7.20 -6.38
N GLY A 119 -12.79 -6.54 -5.59
CA GLY A 119 -12.38 -5.38 -4.78
C GLY A 119 -12.67 -4.01 -5.38
N LEU A 120 -13.08 -3.93 -6.67
CA LEU A 120 -13.56 -2.69 -7.29
C LEU A 120 -15.02 -2.82 -7.71
N THR A 121 -15.75 -1.69 -7.69
CA THR A 121 -17.13 -1.64 -8.18
C THR A 121 -17.18 -1.78 -9.71
N LEU A 122 -18.32 -2.22 -10.26
CA LEU A 122 -18.47 -2.33 -11.73
C LEU A 122 -18.26 -0.98 -12.42
N LEU A 123 -18.71 0.13 -11.84
CA LEU A 123 -18.50 1.46 -12.42
C LEU A 123 -17.03 1.84 -12.45
N ASP A 124 -16.27 1.58 -11.40
CA ASP A 124 -14.84 1.86 -11.35
C ASP A 124 -14.09 1.04 -12.41
N LEU A 125 -14.41 -0.26 -12.53
CA LEU A 125 -13.84 -1.11 -13.58
C LEU A 125 -14.15 -0.60 -14.98
N ILE A 126 -15.37 -0.09 -15.20
CA ILE A 126 -15.75 0.52 -16.48
C ILE A 126 -14.93 1.80 -16.74
N GLN A 127 -14.75 2.66 -15.74
CA GLN A 127 -13.99 3.92 -15.92
C GLN A 127 -12.51 3.63 -16.20
N GLU A 128 -11.90 2.72 -15.48
CA GLU A 128 -10.53 2.30 -15.78
C GLU A 128 -10.41 1.64 -17.17
N GLY A 129 -11.41 0.83 -17.55
CA GLY A 129 -11.51 0.29 -18.90
C GLY A 129 -11.68 1.35 -19.98
N ASN A 130 -12.43 2.42 -19.71
CA ASN A 130 -12.59 3.58 -20.62
C ASN A 130 -11.25 4.31 -20.83
N LEU A 131 -10.41 4.44 -19.79
CA LEU A 131 -9.05 4.98 -19.95
C LEU A 131 -8.20 4.09 -20.87
N GLY A 132 -8.35 2.77 -20.77
CA GLY A 132 -7.74 1.82 -21.68
C GLY A 132 -8.25 1.99 -23.12
N LEU A 133 -9.56 2.16 -23.30
CA LEU A 133 -10.18 2.41 -24.61
C LEU A 133 -9.66 3.69 -25.26
N ILE A 134 -9.54 4.79 -24.51
CA ILE A 134 -8.99 6.06 -25.00
C ILE A 134 -7.57 5.86 -25.55
N ARG A 135 -6.71 5.15 -24.81
CA ARG A 135 -5.34 4.81 -25.26
C ARG A 135 -5.35 3.93 -26.52
N ALA A 136 -6.32 3.01 -26.59
CA ALA A 136 -6.47 2.17 -27.79
C ALA A 136 -6.83 3.00 -29.03
N VAL A 137 -7.74 3.96 -28.88
CA VAL A 137 -8.13 4.88 -29.97
C VAL A 137 -6.95 5.74 -30.44
N GLU A 138 -6.11 6.23 -29.52
CA GLU A 138 -4.93 7.04 -29.85
C GLU A 138 -3.85 6.26 -30.60
N LYS A 139 -3.74 4.95 -30.35
CA LYS A 139 -2.69 4.11 -30.92
C LYS A 139 -3.18 3.20 -32.03
N PHE A 140 -4.43 3.28 -32.43
CA PHE A 140 -5.01 2.41 -33.44
C PHE A 140 -4.49 2.72 -34.84
N ASP A 141 -3.90 1.71 -35.50
CA ASP A 141 -3.45 1.78 -36.89
C ASP A 141 -4.41 0.97 -37.82
N TRP A 142 -5.27 1.70 -38.51
CA TRP A 142 -6.23 1.12 -39.46
C TRP A 142 -5.56 0.42 -40.66
N ARG A 143 -4.29 0.72 -40.98
CA ARG A 143 -3.54 0.17 -42.10
C ARG A 143 -3.25 -1.32 -41.91
N ARG A 144 -3.21 -1.79 -40.68
CA ARG A 144 -3.00 -3.21 -40.35
C ARG A 144 -4.18 -4.12 -40.71
N GLY A 145 -5.34 -3.55 -41.03
CA GLY A 145 -6.50 -4.32 -41.52
C GLY A 145 -7.29 -5.11 -40.49
N PHE A 146 -6.91 -5.07 -39.22
CA PHE A 146 -7.65 -5.70 -38.13
C PHE A 146 -8.83 -4.82 -37.66
N LYS A 147 -9.85 -5.45 -37.03
CA LYS A 147 -10.95 -4.73 -36.39
C LYS A 147 -10.43 -3.96 -35.17
N PHE A 148 -11.00 -2.77 -34.94
CA PHE A 148 -10.66 -1.97 -33.77
C PHE A 148 -10.88 -2.73 -32.46
N SER A 149 -11.98 -3.50 -32.35
CA SER A 149 -12.31 -4.28 -31.15
C SER A 149 -11.21 -5.27 -30.74
N THR A 150 -10.50 -5.91 -31.69
CA THR A 150 -9.40 -6.84 -31.41
C THR A 150 -8.25 -6.12 -30.68
N TYR A 151 -7.88 -4.94 -31.17
CA TYR A 151 -6.82 -4.13 -30.57
C TYR A 151 -7.24 -3.48 -29.24
N ALA A 152 -8.46 -2.93 -29.20
CA ALA A 152 -9.00 -2.26 -28.02
C ALA A 152 -9.16 -3.23 -26.83
N THR A 153 -9.55 -4.48 -27.07
CA THR A 153 -9.70 -5.49 -26.01
C THR A 153 -8.43 -5.66 -25.19
N TRP A 154 -7.26 -5.65 -25.82
CA TRP A 154 -5.97 -5.76 -25.12
C TRP A 154 -5.73 -4.55 -24.18
N TRP A 155 -5.93 -3.31 -24.65
CA TRP A 155 -5.75 -2.09 -23.86
C TRP A 155 -6.75 -1.98 -22.71
N ILE A 156 -8.02 -2.31 -22.97
CA ILE A 156 -9.08 -2.30 -21.96
C ILE A 156 -8.74 -3.31 -20.85
N ARG A 157 -8.36 -4.55 -21.23
CA ARG A 157 -7.98 -5.59 -20.30
C ARG A 157 -6.76 -5.18 -19.46
N GLN A 158 -5.73 -4.66 -20.10
CA GLN A 158 -4.54 -4.18 -19.43
C GLN A 158 -4.84 -3.07 -18.41
N ALA A 159 -5.69 -2.11 -18.78
CA ALA A 159 -6.09 -1.03 -17.88
C ALA A 159 -6.86 -1.56 -16.66
N ILE A 160 -7.86 -2.42 -16.87
CA ILE A 160 -8.65 -3.03 -15.79
C ILE A 160 -7.77 -3.88 -14.87
N THR A 161 -6.91 -4.72 -15.42
CA THR A 161 -6.02 -5.60 -14.62
C THR A 161 -5.04 -4.79 -13.80
N ARG A 162 -4.49 -3.71 -14.38
CA ARG A 162 -3.60 -2.81 -13.66
C ARG A 162 -4.33 -2.06 -12.55
N ALA A 163 -5.54 -1.55 -12.81
CA ALA A 163 -6.36 -0.88 -11.80
C ALA A 163 -6.70 -1.83 -10.64
N LEU A 164 -7.05 -3.07 -10.92
CA LEU A 164 -7.26 -4.09 -9.88
C LEU A 164 -6.00 -4.33 -9.04
N ALA A 165 -4.82 -4.38 -9.65
CA ALA A 165 -3.58 -4.55 -8.89
C ALA A 165 -3.26 -3.32 -8.01
N ASP A 166 -3.58 -2.11 -8.49
CA ASP A 166 -3.20 -0.86 -7.86
C ASP A 166 -4.21 -0.35 -6.80
N GLN A 167 -5.51 -0.64 -6.96
CA GLN A 167 -6.58 0.03 -6.22
C GLN A 167 -7.53 -0.93 -5.48
N SER A 168 -7.49 -2.25 -5.73
CA SER A 168 -8.46 -3.18 -5.14
C SER A 168 -8.27 -3.43 -3.63
N ARG A 169 -7.11 -3.09 -3.07
CA ARG A 169 -6.75 -3.37 -1.69
C ARG A 169 -6.63 -2.10 -0.86
N THR A 170 -7.14 -2.12 0.37
CA THR A 170 -6.98 -1.03 1.34
C THR A 170 -5.50 -0.71 1.60
N ILE A 171 -4.67 -1.75 1.76
CA ILE A 171 -3.20 -1.61 1.83
C ILE A 171 -2.66 -1.96 0.45
N ARG A 172 -2.20 -0.93 -0.28
CA ARG A 172 -1.67 -1.07 -1.63
C ARG A 172 -0.46 -1.99 -1.69
N ILE A 173 -0.48 -2.93 -2.63
CA ILE A 173 0.62 -3.86 -2.91
C ILE A 173 1.18 -3.57 -4.31
N PRO A 174 2.51 -3.58 -4.53
CA PRO A 174 3.10 -3.41 -5.85
C PRO A 174 2.63 -4.46 -6.86
N VAL A 175 2.45 -4.06 -8.13
CA VAL A 175 1.90 -4.92 -9.20
C VAL A 175 2.64 -6.25 -9.32
N HIS A 176 3.99 -6.24 -9.31
CA HIS A 176 4.79 -7.45 -9.41
C HIS A 176 4.56 -8.45 -8.24
N MET A 177 4.16 -7.96 -7.07
CA MET A 177 3.79 -8.83 -5.95
C MET A 177 2.40 -9.41 -6.12
N VAL A 178 1.45 -8.64 -6.67
CA VAL A 178 0.12 -9.14 -7.02
C VAL A 178 0.21 -10.25 -8.06
N GLU A 179 1.08 -10.11 -9.06
CA GLU A 179 1.35 -11.17 -10.06
C GLU A 179 1.90 -12.45 -9.39
N ARG A 180 2.85 -12.31 -8.46
CA ARG A 180 3.38 -13.46 -7.70
C ARG A 180 2.29 -14.11 -6.84
N MET A 181 1.47 -13.31 -6.16
CA MET A 181 0.32 -13.81 -5.37
C MET A 181 -0.65 -14.60 -6.25
N ASN A 182 -0.98 -14.08 -7.43
CA ASN A 182 -1.85 -14.75 -8.39
C ASN A 182 -1.24 -16.06 -8.90
N ARG A 183 0.08 -16.11 -9.11
CA ARG A 183 0.80 -17.34 -9.49
C ARG A 183 0.74 -18.39 -8.39
N VAL A 184 1.01 -18.00 -7.13
CA VAL A 184 0.90 -18.86 -5.96
C VAL A 184 -0.54 -19.36 -5.76
N ALA A 185 -1.53 -18.47 -5.89
CA ALA A 185 -2.95 -18.83 -5.74
C ALA A 185 -3.42 -19.82 -6.82
N ARG A 186 -2.95 -19.69 -8.06
CA ARG A 186 -3.24 -20.68 -9.14
C ARG A 186 -2.60 -22.02 -8.83
N ALA A 187 -1.32 -22.02 -8.46
CA ALA A 187 -0.60 -23.25 -8.11
C ALA A 187 -1.29 -23.97 -6.94
N LYS A 188 -1.68 -23.23 -5.88
CA LYS A 188 -2.44 -23.77 -4.73
C LYS A 188 -3.72 -24.46 -5.20
N ARG A 189 -4.52 -23.80 -6.05
CA ARG A 189 -5.77 -24.38 -6.57
C ARG A 189 -5.54 -25.65 -7.42
N ALA A 190 -4.57 -25.61 -8.32
CA ALA A 190 -4.23 -26.76 -9.16
C ALA A 190 -3.80 -27.97 -8.31
N LEU A 191 -3.02 -27.76 -7.25
CA LEU A 191 -2.60 -28.80 -6.32
C LEU A 191 -3.75 -29.34 -5.48
N ILE A 192 -4.66 -28.47 -5.00
CA ILE A 192 -5.89 -28.89 -4.28
C ILE A 192 -6.74 -29.79 -5.20
N GLN A 193 -6.93 -29.38 -6.44
CA GLN A 193 -7.73 -30.15 -7.41
C GLN A 193 -7.08 -31.51 -7.75
N LYS A 194 -5.74 -31.58 -7.78
CA LYS A 194 -5.00 -32.80 -8.07
C LYS A 194 -4.93 -33.74 -6.87
N ASN A 195 -4.70 -33.22 -5.67
CA ASN A 195 -4.37 -33.99 -4.48
C ASN A 195 -5.57 -34.14 -3.52
N ASN A 196 -6.69 -33.44 -3.73
CA ASN A 196 -7.86 -33.37 -2.84
C ASN A 196 -7.52 -33.02 -1.36
N ARG A 197 -6.41 -32.31 -1.13
CA ARG A 197 -5.99 -31.79 0.17
C ARG A 197 -5.30 -30.44 0.04
N GLU A 198 -5.19 -29.72 1.14
CA GLU A 198 -4.39 -28.49 1.14
C GLU A 198 -2.91 -28.80 0.89
N PRO A 199 -2.27 -28.13 -0.09
CA PRO A 199 -0.85 -28.30 -0.39
C PRO A 199 0.03 -27.61 0.65
N THR A 200 1.20 -28.18 0.91
CA THR A 200 2.23 -27.54 1.74
C THR A 200 2.93 -26.42 0.99
N PRO A 201 3.54 -25.44 1.71
CA PRO A 201 4.30 -24.36 1.05
C PRO A 201 5.46 -24.87 0.18
N GLU A 202 6.03 -26.04 0.52
CA GLU A 202 7.07 -26.69 -0.27
C GLU A 202 6.53 -27.19 -1.61
N GLU A 203 5.37 -27.88 -1.61
CA GLU A 203 4.72 -28.38 -2.83
C GLU A 203 4.32 -27.22 -3.77
N ILE A 204 3.82 -26.11 -3.21
CA ILE A 204 3.54 -24.91 -4.00
C ILE A 204 4.84 -24.33 -4.55
N GLY A 205 5.90 -24.28 -3.71
CA GLY A 205 7.20 -23.74 -4.07
C GLY A 205 7.85 -24.49 -5.24
N GLU A 206 7.74 -25.81 -5.26
CA GLU A 206 8.22 -26.64 -6.38
C GLU A 206 7.52 -26.30 -7.71
N LEU A 207 6.19 -26.09 -7.68
CA LEU A 207 5.40 -25.78 -8.89
C LEU A 207 5.65 -24.35 -9.40
N VAL A 208 5.97 -23.41 -8.50
CA VAL A 208 6.14 -21.98 -8.82
C VAL A 208 7.62 -21.59 -8.93
N GLU A 209 8.53 -22.55 -8.69
CA GLU A 209 10.00 -22.36 -8.67
C GLU A 209 10.45 -21.30 -7.65
N MET A 210 9.88 -21.37 -6.43
CA MET A 210 10.19 -20.45 -5.34
C MET A 210 10.47 -21.21 -4.03
N PRO A 211 11.37 -20.70 -3.16
CA PRO A 211 11.60 -21.31 -1.85
C PRO A 211 10.34 -21.22 -0.97
N ALA A 212 10.07 -22.27 -0.20
CA ALA A 212 8.89 -22.40 0.66
C ALA A 212 8.68 -21.19 1.59
N LYS A 213 9.76 -20.67 2.19
CA LYS A 213 9.72 -19.45 3.04
C LYS A 213 9.11 -18.25 2.30
N LYS A 214 9.45 -18.07 1.03
CA LYS A 214 8.92 -16.97 0.22
C LYS A 214 7.44 -17.18 -0.14
N VAL A 215 7.00 -18.43 -0.33
CA VAL A 215 5.59 -18.77 -0.52
C VAL A 215 4.79 -18.43 0.74
N GLU A 216 5.30 -18.75 1.94
CA GLU A 216 4.65 -18.37 3.20
C GLU A 216 4.52 -16.85 3.37
N GLU A 217 5.57 -16.10 3.05
CA GLU A 217 5.53 -14.62 3.07
C GLU A 217 4.45 -14.08 2.13
N ILE A 218 4.36 -14.63 0.91
CA ILE A 218 3.34 -14.23 -0.07
C ILE A 218 1.93 -14.57 0.42
N LEU A 219 1.74 -15.74 1.03
CA LEU A 219 0.44 -16.13 1.60
C LEU A 219 0.00 -15.22 2.75
N LYS A 220 0.95 -14.78 3.61
CA LYS A 220 0.68 -13.81 4.68
C LYS A 220 0.30 -12.43 4.12
N LEU A 221 0.99 -11.96 3.08
CA LEU A 221 0.66 -10.71 2.39
C LEU A 221 -0.72 -10.77 1.69
N GLY A 222 -1.19 -11.98 1.37
CA GLY A 222 -2.49 -12.21 0.75
C GLY A 222 -3.69 -11.91 1.66
N GLN A 223 -3.49 -11.81 2.96
CA GLN A 223 -4.57 -11.55 3.93
C GLN A 223 -5.10 -10.13 3.77
N GLU A 224 -6.42 -10.00 3.85
CA GLU A 224 -7.12 -8.72 3.81
C GLU A 224 -7.43 -8.25 5.24
N PRO A 225 -7.39 -6.92 5.51
CA PRO A 225 -7.80 -6.39 6.80
C PRO A 225 -9.30 -6.64 7.04
N VAL A 226 -9.65 -6.96 8.28
CA VAL A 226 -11.03 -7.13 8.71
C VAL A 226 -11.59 -5.77 9.14
N SER A 227 -12.87 -5.51 8.88
CA SER A 227 -13.53 -4.28 9.33
C SER A 227 -13.66 -4.26 10.85
N LEU A 228 -13.35 -3.10 11.47
CA LEU A 228 -13.58 -2.89 12.90
C LEU A 228 -15.07 -2.84 13.26
N GLU A 229 -15.93 -2.53 12.30
CA GLU A 229 -17.39 -2.53 12.47
C GLU A 229 -18.01 -3.93 12.27
N ALA A 230 -17.18 -4.96 12.04
CA ALA A 230 -17.69 -6.31 11.93
C ALA A 230 -18.37 -6.74 13.25
N PRO A 231 -19.63 -7.23 13.20
CA PRO A 231 -20.34 -7.64 14.41
C PRO A 231 -19.64 -8.85 15.04
N VAL A 232 -19.45 -8.81 16.36
CA VAL A 232 -18.87 -9.88 17.16
C VAL A 232 -19.97 -10.44 18.05
N GLY A 233 -20.36 -11.70 17.85
CA GLY A 233 -21.44 -12.35 18.58
C GLY A 233 -22.54 -12.85 17.64
N GLY A 234 -23.55 -13.56 18.19
CA GLY A 234 -24.68 -14.04 17.43
C GLY A 234 -25.62 -12.92 16.97
N GLU A 235 -26.78 -13.30 16.41
CA GLU A 235 -27.80 -12.42 15.81
C GLU A 235 -28.28 -11.24 16.68
N ASP A 236 -28.03 -11.25 18.00
CA ASP A 236 -28.41 -10.20 18.96
C ASP A 236 -27.21 -9.36 19.48
N GLY A 237 -26.02 -9.49 18.87
CA GLY A 237 -24.82 -8.81 19.36
C GLY A 237 -24.69 -7.38 18.80
N ASP A 238 -24.98 -6.36 19.61
CA ASP A 238 -24.73 -4.94 19.29
C ASP A 238 -23.23 -4.55 19.31
N ALA A 239 -22.32 -5.49 19.67
CA ALA A 239 -20.89 -5.22 19.80
C ALA A 239 -20.15 -5.39 18.49
N SER A 240 -19.30 -4.42 18.17
CA SER A 240 -18.38 -4.46 17.02
C SER A 240 -16.99 -4.98 17.42
N LEU A 241 -16.20 -5.45 16.46
CA LEU A 241 -14.80 -5.86 16.71
C LEU A 241 -13.97 -4.72 17.30
N GLY A 242 -14.26 -3.47 16.92
CA GLY A 242 -13.61 -2.27 17.43
C GLY A 242 -13.74 -2.07 18.93
N ASP A 243 -14.87 -2.50 19.51
CA ASP A 243 -15.15 -2.32 20.95
C ASP A 243 -14.25 -3.21 21.84
N PHE A 244 -13.64 -4.24 21.27
CA PHE A 244 -12.71 -5.13 21.97
C PHE A 244 -11.24 -4.71 21.86
N ILE A 245 -10.93 -3.69 21.08
CA ILE A 245 -9.55 -3.23 20.88
C ILE A 245 -9.25 -2.14 21.91
N GLU A 246 -8.28 -2.42 22.80
CA GLU A 246 -7.80 -1.46 23.80
C GLU A 246 -7.08 -0.29 23.11
N ASP A 247 -7.36 0.94 23.56
CA ASP A 247 -6.59 2.13 23.16
C ASP A 247 -5.22 2.13 23.86
N ALA A 248 -4.19 1.72 23.14
CA ALA A 248 -2.82 1.70 23.62
C ALA A 248 -2.15 3.10 23.64
N ALA A 249 -2.78 4.12 23.03
CA ALA A 249 -2.22 5.47 22.97
C ALA A 249 -2.57 6.32 24.22
N THR A 250 -3.63 5.93 24.91
CA THR A 250 -4.05 6.65 26.14
C THR A 250 -3.37 6.01 27.34
N ASP A 251 -2.58 6.83 28.06
CA ASP A 251 -1.92 6.42 29.30
C ASP A 251 -2.95 5.99 30.35
N ARG A 252 -2.68 4.87 31.02
CA ARG A 252 -3.55 4.40 32.11
C ARG A 252 -3.54 5.40 33.26
N PRO A 253 -4.72 5.71 33.89
CA PRO A 253 -4.78 6.67 34.98
C PRO A 253 -3.80 6.37 36.11
N LEU A 254 -3.55 5.08 36.41
CA LEU A 254 -2.58 4.68 37.44
C LEU A 254 -1.15 5.06 37.05
N GLU A 255 -0.77 4.88 35.77
CA GLU A 255 0.56 5.23 35.26
C GLU A 255 0.78 6.75 35.28
N ILE A 256 -0.26 7.54 34.94
CA ILE A 256 -0.21 9.00 35.02
C ILE A 256 0.03 9.45 36.43
N VAL A 257 -0.69 8.88 37.43
CA VAL A 257 -0.53 9.22 38.83
C VAL A 257 0.84 8.77 39.35
N ALA A 258 1.27 7.56 39.04
CA ALA A 258 2.58 7.04 39.42
C ALA A 258 3.73 7.89 38.86
N ASN A 259 3.63 8.31 37.59
CA ASN A 259 4.61 9.22 37.00
C ASN A 259 4.63 10.60 37.70
N ARG A 260 3.46 11.15 38.01
CA ARG A 260 3.39 12.44 38.75
C ARG A 260 4.00 12.35 40.17
N ILE A 261 3.78 11.25 40.89
CA ILE A 261 4.38 11.01 42.20
C ILE A 261 5.90 10.91 42.04
N ARG A 262 6.37 10.13 41.05
CA ARG A 262 7.78 9.99 40.73
C ARG A 262 8.46 11.30 40.39
N ASP A 263 7.81 12.13 39.56
CA ASP A 263 8.30 13.48 39.23
C ASP A 263 8.37 14.39 40.43
N ALA A 264 7.34 14.36 41.29
CA ALA A 264 7.33 15.15 42.51
C ALA A 264 8.42 14.73 43.51
N ASP A 265 8.70 13.45 43.65
CA ASP A 265 9.77 12.95 44.49
C ASP A 265 11.16 13.22 43.91
N LEU A 266 11.32 13.11 42.59
CA LEU A 266 12.52 13.52 41.86
C LEU A 266 12.82 15.01 42.10
N GLN A 267 11.80 15.88 41.99
CA GLN A 267 11.95 17.31 42.27
C GLN A 267 12.40 17.58 43.71
N LYS A 268 11.81 16.90 44.70
CA LYS A 268 12.23 17.04 46.10
C LYS A 268 13.69 16.64 46.33
N VAL A 269 14.14 15.57 45.65
CA VAL A 269 15.53 15.09 45.69
C VAL A 269 16.46 16.12 45.04
N LEU A 270 16.09 16.67 43.87
CA LEU A 270 16.86 17.70 43.18
C LEU A 270 16.90 19.02 43.98
N ASP A 271 15.81 19.39 44.65
CA ASP A 271 15.75 20.60 45.49
C ASP A 271 16.67 20.51 46.72
N SER A 272 17.02 19.33 47.19
CA SER A 272 17.99 19.12 48.27
C SER A 272 19.45 19.36 47.88
N LEU A 273 19.74 19.45 46.58
CA LEU A 273 21.09 19.67 46.05
C LEU A 273 21.46 21.15 45.99
N PRO A 274 22.75 21.52 46.13
CA PRO A 274 23.23 22.84 45.81
C PRO A 274 22.90 23.23 44.37
N TRP A 275 22.58 24.52 44.13
CA TRP A 275 22.06 24.95 42.83
C TRP A 275 22.95 24.57 41.60
N ARG A 276 24.28 24.58 41.79
CA ARG A 276 25.22 24.21 40.70
C ARG A 276 25.14 22.74 40.35
N GLU A 277 25.06 21.87 41.34
CA GLU A 277 24.97 20.43 41.19
C GLU A 277 23.61 20.04 40.57
N ARG A 278 22.54 20.66 41.09
CA ARG A 278 21.19 20.51 40.51
C ARG A 278 21.16 20.95 39.07
N ARG A 279 21.68 22.12 38.71
CA ARG A 279 21.66 22.65 37.35
C ARG A 279 22.42 21.75 36.36
N VAL A 280 23.56 21.21 36.77
CA VAL A 280 24.33 20.25 35.95
C VAL A 280 23.52 18.98 35.68
N ILE A 281 22.85 18.43 36.67
CA ILE A 281 22.01 17.22 36.50
C ILE A 281 20.79 17.52 35.61
N GLU A 282 20.10 18.63 35.85
CA GLU A 282 18.94 19.03 35.02
C GLU A 282 19.31 19.16 33.53
N LEU A 283 20.39 19.85 33.22
CA LEU A 283 20.86 20.04 31.87
C LEU A 283 21.39 18.74 31.23
N ARG A 284 22.04 17.89 32.04
CA ARG A 284 22.61 16.64 31.55
C ARG A 284 21.55 15.63 31.14
N TYR A 285 20.52 15.49 31.95
CA TYR A 285 19.44 14.51 31.74
C TYR A 285 18.20 15.11 31.08
N GLY A 286 18.19 16.43 30.82
CA GLY A 286 17.05 17.08 30.18
C GLY A 286 15.81 17.16 31.08
N LEU A 287 15.98 17.28 32.38
CA LEU A 287 14.88 17.35 33.37
C LEU A 287 14.18 18.71 33.42
N GLY A 288 14.60 19.67 32.61
CA GLY A 288 13.99 20.98 32.45
C GLY A 288 13.44 21.20 31.05
N ASP A 289 13.21 22.48 30.70
CA ASP A 289 12.67 22.88 29.38
C ASP A 289 13.64 22.59 28.19
N LYS A 290 14.91 22.36 28.50
CA LYS A 290 15.92 22.02 27.50
C LYS A 290 16.17 20.52 27.49
N GLY A 291 16.27 19.93 26.32
CA GLY A 291 16.65 18.52 26.17
C GLY A 291 18.05 18.21 26.70
N PRO A 292 18.49 16.95 26.76
CA PRO A 292 19.77 16.52 27.30
C PRO A 292 20.95 17.18 26.55
N MET A 293 21.88 17.79 27.32
CA MET A 293 23.03 18.54 26.77
C MET A 293 24.34 17.78 26.92
N THR A 294 25.34 18.13 26.09
CA THR A 294 26.68 17.57 26.20
C THR A 294 27.45 18.21 27.38
N LEU A 295 28.46 17.51 27.90
CA LEU A 295 29.30 18.06 28.99
C LEU A 295 30.00 19.38 28.65
N GLU A 296 30.24 19.59 27.35
CA GLU A 296 30.90 20.78 26.82
C GLU A 296 29.93 21.97 26.84
N ASP A 297 28.71 21.77 26.36
CA ASP A 297 27.65 22.78 26.32
C ASP A 297 27.26 23.20 27.76
N ILE A 298 27.14 22.21 28.67
CA ILE A 298 26.88 22.46 30.09
C ILE A 298 28.02 23.28 30.69
N GLY A 299 29.28 22.98 30.34
CA GLY A 299 30.43 23.71 30.78
C GLY A 299 30.39 25.19 30.36
N GLN A 300 29.95 25.48 29.17
CA GLN A 300 29.74 26.85 28.69
C GLN A 300 28.59 27.56 29.41
N GLU A 301 27.46 26.90 29.67
CA GLU A 301 26.29 27.49 30.33
C GLU A 301 26.57 27.77 31.83
N VAL A 302 27.27 26.88 32.53
CA VAL A 302 27.57 27.00 33.98
C VAL A 302 28.89 27.74 34.25
N GLY A 303 29.68 28.01 33.22
CA GLY A 303 30.96 28.74 33.32
C GLY A 303 32.09 27.91 33.94
N VAL A 304 32.16 26.59 33.63
CA VAL A 304 33.21 25.67 34.11
C VAL A 304 33.73 24.79 32.99
N THR A 305 34.92 24.19 33.23
CA THR A 305 35.50 23.26 32.20
C THR A 305 34.73 21.97 32.12
N ARG A 306 34.73 21.31 30.94
CA ARG A 306 34.12 19.98 30.67
C ARG A 306 34.46 18.96 31.76
N GLU A 307 35.74 18.88 32.13
CA GLU A 307 36.20 17.92 33.16
C GLU A 307 35.63 18.25 34.56
N ARG A 308 35.44 19.54 34.85
CA ARG A 308 34.79 19.94 36.11
C ARG A 308 33.32 19.58 36.14
N VAL A 309 32.60 19.68 34.99
CA VAL A 309 31.22 19.20 34.87
C VAL A 309 31.15 17.71 35.15
N ARG A 310 32.05 16.90 34.54
CA ARG A 310 32.12 15.45 34.77
C ARG A 310 32.37 15.09 36.24
N GLN A 311 33.24 15.85 36.92
CA GLN A 311 33.50 15.64 38.35
C GLN A 311 32.27 15.97 39.20
N ILE A 312 31.57 17.06 38.90
CA ILE A 312 30.34 17.46 39.58
C ILE A 312 29.27 16.37 39.36
N GLU A 313 29.02 15.96 38.13
CA GLU A 313 28.08 14.88 37.79
C GLU A 313 28.37 13.61 38.60
N SER A 314 29.61 13.09 38.56
CA SER A 314 30.01 11.87 39.25
C SER A 314 29.86 11.97 40.75
N LYS A 315 30.24 13.13 41.33
CA LYS A 315 30.11 13.38 42.77
C LYS A 315 28.64 13.47 43.21
N THR A 316 27.82 14.17 42.42
CA THR A 316 26.39 14.35 42.72
C THR A 316 25.64 13.03 42.65
N LEU A 317 25.90 12.22 41.59
CA LEU A 317 25.30 10.89 41.46
C LEU A 317 25.72 9.95 42.61
N ALA A 318 26.98 9.98 43.04
CA ALA A 318 27.45 9.22 44.21
C ALA A 318 26.77 9.68 45.49
N MET A 319 26.58 11.00 45.69
CA MET A 319 25.88 11.56 46.84
C MET A 319 24.40 11.16 46.86
N LEU A 320 23.71 11.24 45.71
CA LEU A 320 22.32 10.80 45.58
C LEU A 320 22.14 9.31 45.89
N LYS A 321 23.10 8.49 45.45
CA LYS A 321 23.11 7.05 45.75
C LYS A 321 23.32 6.75 47.25
N SER A 322 24.13 7.54 47.96
CA SER A 322 24.45 7.30 49.35
C SER A 322 23.44 7.95 50.35
N SER A 323 22.67 8.95 49.91
CA SER A 323 21.73 9.70 50.76
C SER A 323 20.35 9.06 50.90
N GLY A 324 20.14 7.82 50.43
CA GLY A 324 18.82 7.16 50.43
C GLY A 324 17.83 7.76 49.41
N GLY A 325 18.29 8.70 48.58
CA GLY A 325 17.52 9.21 47.44
C GLY A 325 17.23 8.11 46.42
N ALA A 326 18.17 7.18 46.25
CA ALA A 326 17.98 6.03 45.36
C ALA A 326 16.91 5.06 45.90
N ASP A 327 16.83 4.83 47.22
CA ASP A 327 15.83 3.91 47.80
C ASP A 327 14.41 4.49 47.71
N ARG A 328 14.25 5.81 47.77
CA ARG A 328 12.97 6.48 47.56
C ARG A 328 12.49 6.41 46.09
N LEU A 329 13.42 6.50 45.17
CA LEU A 329 13.12 6.37 43.72
C LEU A 329 12.97 4.89 43.30
N ALA A 330 13.68 3.96 43.95
CA ALA A 330 13.60 2.51 43.65
C ALA A 330 12.24 1.92 44.11
N GLY A 331 11.70 2.35 45.26
CA GLY A 331 10.39 1.88 45.73
C GLY A 331 9.22 2.19 44.81
N THR A 332 9.39 3.14 43.89
CA THR A 332 8.38 3.48 42.85
C THR A 332 8.66 2.79 41.50
N ALA A 333 9.78 2.08 41.36
CA ALA A 333 10.14 1.42 40.10
C ALA A 333 9.75 -0.07 40.09
N ASP A 334 9.57 -0.70 41.24
CA ASP A 334 9.23 -2.13 41.38
C ASP A 334 7.71 -2.42 41.34
N GLU A 335 6.87 -1.37 41.33
CA GLU A 335 5.40 -1.51 41.28
C GLU A 335 4.78 -1.24 39.88
N ALA A 336 5.58 -1.13 38.80
CA ALA A 336 5.12 -0.80 37.45
C ALA A 336 5.23 -1.99 36.45
#